data_8911d3e6af7c44cd9c20d9b66134c7b2
#
_entry.id   8911d3e6af7c44cd9c20d9b66134c7b2
#
_cell.length_a   1.000
_cell.length_b   1.000
_cell.length_c   1.000
_cell.angle_alpha   90.00
_cell.angle_beta   90.00
_cell.angle_gamma   90.00
#
_symmetry.space_group_name_H-M   'P 1'
#
loop_
_entity.id
_entity.type
_entity.pdbx_description
1 polymer ?
#
loop_
_entity_poly.entity_id
_entity_poly.type
_entity_poly.pdbx_seq_one_letter_code
_entity_poly.pdbx_strand_id
1 'polypeptide(L)'
;MKKQNKQLTQIISLLTLCLLVGNHSFAQVTVPEDELAQESVYPVFDHPQSVRNRNVQTEGRIDAGLFGALALTEPVYNTSKLGLALNYHISELHSLGFFFTQNSTGLSKDGEALNESPNNLDFNRAPKPQNTFLLDYNYKPFYGKLSLTKSSVFNTTIYGSLAAGAIKYEHKSYPAIAIGVGERFYFNKSLSLKVDLRLFAHQAPIPFKANALRPNNPIPSFDSFDERLTFTTNLEIGLNYLF
;
A
#
# COMPACT_ATOMS: atom_id res chain seq x y z
N MET A 1 28.63 7.89 -4.03
CA MET A 1 28.38 7.12 -2.79
C MET A 1 28.40 7.92 -1.49
N LYS A 2 29.33 8.83 -1.17
CA LYS A 2 29.35 9.59 0.11
C LYS A 2 28.15 10.53 0.35
N LYS A 3 27.53 11.10 -0.67
CA LYS A 3 26.42 12.06 -0.53
C LYS A 3 25.07 11.37 -0.23
N GLN A 4 24.86 10.18 -0.74
CA GLN A 4 23.63 9.40 -0.53
C GLN A 4 23.53 8.81 0.90
N ASN A 5 24.66 8.35 1.44
CA ASN A 5 24.71 7.87 2.83
C ASN A 5 24.39 8.98 3.85
N LYS A 6 24.74 10.23 3.54
CA LYS A 6 24.47 11.36 4.42
C LYS A 6 22.98 11.70 4.49
N GLN A 7 22.25 11.58 3.40
CA GLN A 7 20.80 11.79 3.37
C GLN A 7 20.05 10.67 4.10
N LEU A 8 20.44 9.42 3.90
CA LEU A 8 19.84 8.28 4.58
C LEU A 8 20.05 8.37 6.10
N THR A 9 21.24 8.75 6.54
CA THR A 9 21.55 8.95 7.98
C THR A 9 20.73 10.10 8.59
N GLN A 10 20.49 11.18 7.85
CA GLN A 10 19.65 12.29 8.29
C GLN A 10 18.17 11.89 8.42
N ILE A 11 17.64 11.09 7.50
CA ILE A 11 16.26 10.61 7.55
C ILE A 11 16.07 9.65 8.72
N ILE A 12 17.00 8.72 8.94
CA ILE A 12 16.99 7.79 10.07
C ILE A 12 17.10 8.56 11.38
N SER A 13 17.97 9.55 11.48
CA SER A 13 18.13 10.41 12.67
C SER A 13 16.86 11.21 12.96
N LEU A 14 16.17 11.71 11.94
CA LEU A 14 14.91 12.43 12.09
C LEU A 14 13.78 11.52 12.57
N LEU A 15 13.71 10.29 12.03
CA LEU A 15 12.73 9.28 12.46
C LEU A 15 12.97 8.86 13.92
N THR A 16 14.23 8.65 14.31
CA THR A 16 14.60 8.30 15.69
C THR A 16 14.29 9.43 16.65
N LEU A 17 14.49 10.68 16.24
CA LEU A 17 14.16 11.86 17.04
C LEU A 17 12.64 11.99 17.25
N CYS A 18 11.82 11.70 16.23
CA CYS A 18 10.35 11.68 16.37
C CYS A 18 9.86 10.59 17.32
N LEU A 19 10.52 9.43 17.36
CA LEU A 19 10.19 8.34 18.27
C LEU A 19 10.59 8.65 19.74
N LEU A 20 11.63 9.46 19.95
CA LEU A 20 12.10 9.83 21.29
C LEU A 20 11.32 10.98 21.93
N VAL A 21 10.67 11.85 21.14
CA VAL A 21 9.88 12.98 21.65
C VAL A 21 8.48 12.53 22.12
N GLY A 22 8.02 11.32 21.77
CA GLY A 22 6.69 10.78 22.12
C GLY A 22 6.50 10.31 23.57
N ASN A 23 7.53 10.34 24.43
CA ASN A 23 7.48 9.60 25.70
C ASN A 23 7.38 10.46 27.00
N HIS A 24 7.01 11.73 26.95
CA HIS A 24 6.89 12.51 28.18
C HIS A 24 5.62 13.35 28.22
N SER A 25 4.52 12.73 28.60
CA SER A 25 3.39 13.41 29.23
C SER A 25 2.54 12.41 30.03
N PHE A 26 3.09 11.88 31.11
CA PHE A 26 2.25 11.33 32.17
C PHE A 26 1.86 12.52 33.09
N ALA A 27 0.76 13.18 32.74
CA ALA A 27 0.04 13.99 33.74
C ALA A 27 -0.72 12.96 34.60
N GLN A 28 -0.06 12.41 35.61
CA GLN A 28 -0.70 11.61 36.64
C GLN A 28 -1.43 12.57 37.56
N VAL A 29 -2.72 12.77 37.33
CA VAL A 29 -3.59 13.45 38.30
C VAL A 29 -3.87 12.43 39.40
N THR A 30 -3.28 12.65 40.57
CA THR A 30 -3.61 11.89 41.79
C THR A 30 -4.91 12.44 42.33
N VAL A 31 -6.00 11.72 42.13
CA VAL A 31 -7.31 12.02 42.72
C VAL A 31 -7.27 11.49 44.17
N PRO A 32 -7.59 12.31 45.24
CA PRO A 32 -7.72 11.82 46.57
C PRO A 32 -8.73 10.70 46.70
N GLU A 33 -8.49 9.71 47.54
CA GLU A 33 -9.37 8.49 47.66
C GLU A 33 -10.80 8.82 48.08
N ASP A 34 -11.00 9.94 48.77
CA ASP A 34 -12.30 10.45 49.22
C ASP A 34 -13.13 11.09 48.09
N GLU A 35 -12.50 11.46 46.96
CA GLU A 35 -13.19 11.95 45.76
C GLU A 35 -13.48 10.81 44.71
N LEU A 36 -12.99 9.60 44.99
CA LEU A 36 -13.32 8.46 44.15
C LEU A 36 -14.79 8.08 44.35
N ALA A 37 -15.58 8.11 43.29
CA ALA A 37 -16.95 7.65 43.34
C ALA A 37 -17.00 6.21 43.88
N GLN A 38 -17.73 6.00 44.97
CA GLN A 38 -17.86 4.68 45.63
C GLN A 38 -18.67 3.67 44.78
N GLU A 39 -19.33 4.13 43.72
CA GLU A 39 -19.93 3.27 42.70
C GLU A 39 -18.96 3.07 41.55
N SER A 40 -18.36 1.89 41.52
CA SER A 40 -17.63 1.42 40.34
C SER A 40 -18.62 1.13 39.21
N VAL A 41 -18.98 2.13 38.44
CA VAL A 41 -19.68 1.91 37.16
C VAL A 41 -18.66 1.34 36.19
N TYR A 42 -18.53 0.02 36.19
CA TYR A 42 -17.80 -0.65 35.10
C TYR A 42 -18.57 -0.40 33.81
N PRO A 43 -17.99 0.28 32.81
CA PRO A 43 -18.63 0.40 31.53
C PRO A 43 -18.85 -1.00 30.98
N VAL A 44 -20.10 -1.43 30.91
CA VAL A 44 -20.48 -2.68 30.23
C VAL A 44 -20.34 -2.39 28.74
N PHE A 45 -19.28 -2.86 28.13
CA PHE A 45 -19.10 -2.82 26.69
C PHE A 45 -19.84 -4.01 26.06
N ASP A 46 -21.13 -3.87 25.87
CA ASP A 46 -21.96 -4.89 25.23
C ASP A 46 -21.53 -5.18 23.77
N HIS A 47 -20.87 -4.22 23.15
CA HIS A 47 -20.26 -4.36 21.84
C HIS A 47 -18.90 -3.64 21.81
N PRO A 48 -17.80 -4.31 21.43
CA PRO A 48 -16.46 -3.73 21.36
C PRO A 48 -16.30 -2.83 20.12
N GLN A 49 -17.14 -1.81 19.97
CA GLN A 49 -16.97 -0.81 18.94
C GLN A 49 -16.15 0.35 19.52
N SER A 50 -14.98 0.58 18.97
CA SER A 50 -14.04 1.62 19.43
C SER A 50 -14.61 3.05 19.37
N VAL A 51 -15.60 3.30 18.52
CA VAL A 51 -16.31 4.59 18.42
C VAL A 51 -17.79 4.38 18.22
N ARG A 52 -18.61 4.83 19.18
CA ARG A 52 -20.06 4.66 19.17
C ARG A 52 -20.76 5.49 18.09
N ASN A 53 -20.21 6.68 17.76
CA ASN A 53 -20.76 7.59 16.75
C ASN A 53 -19.69 7.86 15.68
N ARG A 54 -19.79 7.17 14.54
CA ARG A 54 -18.98 7.44 13.37
C ARG A 54 -19.45 8.72 12.67
N ASN A 55 -18.53 9.66 12.46
CA ASN A 55 -18.83 10.88 11.71
C ASN A 55 -18.97 10.61 10.20
N VAL A 56 -18.21 9.62 9.71
CA VAL A 56 -18.29 9.15 8.33
C VAL A 56 -18.90 7.77 8.33
N GLN A 57 -20.11 7.67 7.79
CA GLN A 57 -20.83 6.42 7.58
C GLN A 57 -20.57 5.94 6.16
N THR A 58 -20.15 4.70 6.02
CA THR A 58 -19.79 4.11 4.71
C THR A 58 -20.80 3.05 4.25
N GLU A 59 -21.57 2.46 5.16
CA GLU A 59 -22.50 1.38 4.87
C GLU A 59 -23.49 1.73 3.75
N GLY A 60 -23.66 0.82 2.79
CA GLY A 60 -24.53 0.97 1.63
C GLY A 60 -24.01 1.95 0.56
N ARG A 61 -22.84 2.53 0.73
CA ARG A 61 -22.28 3.55 -0.16
C ARG A 61 -21.20 2.99 -1.09
N ILE A 62 -20.98 3.71 -2.19
CA ILE A 62 -19.93 3.40 -3.17
C ILE A 62 -18.82 4.44 -3.01
N ASP A 63 -17.58 4.02 -3.03
CA ASP A 63 -16.44 4.92 -3.20
C ASP A 63 -15.71 4.64 -4.51
N ALA A 64 -15.25 5.71 -5.15
CA ALA A 64 -14.37 5.65 -6.30
C ALA A 64 -13.11 6.46 -6.03
N GLY A 65 -11.96 5.95 -6.44
CA GLY A 65 -10.67 6.58 -6.19
C GLY A 65 -9.67 6.45 -7.31
N LEU A 66 -8.78 7.43 -7.36
CA LEU A 66 -7.57 7.44 -8.17
C LEU A 66 -6.36 7.28 -7.24
N PHE A 67 -5.40 6.44 -7.61
CA PHE A 67 -4.19 6.27 -6.83
C PHE A 67 -2.95 6.07 -7.68
N GLY A 68 -1.81 6.49 -7.15
CA GLY A 68 -0.49 6.15 -7.63
C GLY A 68 0.13 5.08 -6.74
N ALA A 69 0.95 4.20 -7.32
CA ALA A 69 1.68 3.20 -6.57
C ALA A 69 3.11 3.03 -7.08
N LEU A 70 3.99 2.58 -6.17
CA LEU A 70 5.37 2.26 -6.46
C LEU A 70 5.66 0.82 -6.01
N ALA A 71 6.27 0.04 -6.88
CA ALA A 71 6.81 -1.27 -6.51
C ALA A 71 8.13 -1.08 -5.76
N LEU A 72 8.21 -1.62 -4.53
CA LEU A 72 9.34 -1.41 -3.64
C LEU A 72 10.40 -2.51 -3.72
N THR A 73 10.02 -3.71 -4.20
CA THR A 73 10.85 -4.92 -4.10
C THR A 73 11.30 -5.48 -5.44
N GLU A 74 11.21 -4.68 -6.50
CA GLU A 74 11.70 -5.06 -7.82
C GLU A 74 13.18 -4.65 -7.98
N PRO A 75 14.14 -5.59 -8.06
CA PRO A 75 15.56 -5.24 -8.07
C PRO A 75 16.04 -4.63 -9.39
N VAL A 76 15.51 -5.12 -10.52
CA VAL A 76 15.95 -4.72 -11.86
C VAL A 76 15.08 -3.61 -12.44
N TYR A 77 13.81 -3.59 -12.06
CA TYR A 77 12.85 -2.63 -12.56
C TYR A 77 12.44 -1.62 -11.49
N ASN A 78 12.07 -0.45 -11.96
CA ASN A 78 11.38 0.57 -11.18
C ASN A 78 9.99 0.73 -11.77
N THR A 79 9.00 0.07 -11.18
CA THR A 79 7.62 0.08 -11.69
C THR A 79 6.79 1.06 -10.89
N SER A 80 6.30 2.07 -11.58
CA SER A 80 5.26 2.98 -11.09
C SER A 80 3.91 2.56 -11.67
N LYS A 81 2.83 2.81 -10.93
CA LYS A 81 1.48 2.41 -11.31
C LYS A 81 0.53 3.57 -11.13
N LEU A 82 -0.38 3.73 -12.07
CA LEU A 82 -1.52 4.62 -11.94
C LEU A 82 -2.78 3.76 -11.95
N GLY A 83 -3.66 3.96 -10.98
CA GLY A 83 -4.79 3.06 -10.80
C GLY A 83 -6.10 3.73 -10.46
N LEU A 84 -7.16 2.94 -10.66
CA LEU A 84 -8.54 3.23 -10.31
C LEU A 84 -9.01 2.18 -9.32
N ALA A 85 -9.74 2.58 -8.30
CA ALA A 85 -10.41 1.70 -7.36
C ALA A 85 -11.89 2.07 -7.26
N LEU A 86 -12.75 1.07 -7.25
CA LEU A 86 -14.18 1.22 -7.03
C LEU A 86 -14.57 0.22 -5.94
N ASN A 87 -15.17 0.69 -4.84
CA ASN A 87 -15.56 -0.16 -3.74
C ASN A 87 -17.02 0.08 -3.36
N TYR A 88 -17.72 -1.02 -3.06
CA TYR A 88 -19.04 -1.00 -2.44
C TYR A 88 -18.91 -1.41 -0.97
N HIS A 89 -19.39 -0.59 -0.08
CA HIS A 89 -19.37 -0.84 1.36
C HIS A 89 -20.63 -1.59 1.78
N ILE A 90 -20.51 -2.91 2.00
CA ILE A 90 -21.60 -3.77 2.43
C ILE A 90 -22.04 -3.41 3.85
N SER A 91 -21.06 -3.06 4.68
CA SER A 91 -21.26 -2.61 6.05
C SER A 91 -20.14 -1.64 6.44
N GLU A 92 -20.21 -1.11 7.64
CA GLU A 92 -19.11 -0.30 8.18
C GLU A 92 -17.79 -1.06 8.31
N LEU A 93 -17.86 -2.39 8.42
CA LEU A 93 -16.69 -3.26 8.60
C LEU A 93 -16.21 -3.89 7.29
N HIS A 94 -17.09 -4.10 6.31
CA HIS A 94 -16.81 -4.91 5.12
C HIS A 94 -17.06 -4.14 3.83
N SER A 95 -16.12 -4.21 2.90
CA SER A 95 -16.33 -3.71 1.53
C SER A 95 -15.74 -4.65 0.50
N LEU A 96 -16.39 -4.69 -0.67
CA LEU A 96 -15.90 -5.37 -1.87
C LEU A 96 -15.62 -4.33 -2.93
N GLY A 97 -14.53 -4.52 -3.66
CA GLY A 97 -14.11 -3.57 -4.67
C GLY A 97 -13.48 -4.20 -5.89
N PHE A 98 -13.26 -3.34 -6.85
CA PHE A 98 -12.52 -3.59 -8.06
C PHE A 98 -11.32 -2.64 -8.11
N PHE A 99 -10.18 -3.19 -8.47
CA PHE A 99 -8.90 -2.50 -8.51
C PHE A 99 -8.27 -2.70 -9.89
N PHE A 100 -7.93 -1.62 -10.55
CA PHE A 100 -7.26 -1.62 -11.84
C PHE A 100 -6.03 -0.72 -11.80
N THR A 101 -4.90 -1.20 -12.33
CA THR A 101 -3.73 -0.34 -12.55
C THR A 101 -3.16 -0.49 -13.96
N GLN A 102 -2.66 0.61 -14.46
CA GLN A 102 -1.74 0.67 -15.58
C GLN A 102 -0.32 0.83 -15.02
N ASN A 103 0.58 -0.06 -15.45
CA ASN A 103 1.95 -0.09 -14.96
C ASN A 103 2.89 0.59 -15.97
N SER A 104 3.83 1.37 -15.47
CA SER A 104 4.93 1.97 -16.22
C SER A 104 6.24 1.49 -15.63
N THR A 105 6.98 0.67 -16.40
CA THR A 105 8.18 -0.02 -15.95
C THR A 105 9.41 0.54 -16.63
N GLY A 106 10.30 1.16 -15.86
CA GLY A 106 11.65 1.57 -16.25
C GLY A 106 12.71 0.65 -15.64
N LEU A 107 13.97 0.87 -15.98
CA LEU A 107 15.09 0.19 -15.32
C LEU A 107 15.34 0.86 -13.95
N SER A 108 15.71 0.03 -12.97
CA SER A 108 16.29 0.51 -11.73
C SER A 108 17.77 0.89 -11.93
N LYS A 109 18.38 1.53 -10.96
CA LYS A 109 19.84 1.82 -11.00
C LYS A 109 20.66 0.56 -11.13
N ASP A 110 20.26 -0.53 -10.49
CA ASP A 110 20.93 -1.82 -10.59
C ASP A 110 20.70 -2.44 -11.98
N GLY A 111 19.51 -2.28 -12.55
CA GLY A 111 19.20 -2.68 -13.92
C GLY A 111 20.00 -1.90 -14.96
N GLU A 112 20.19 -0.60 -14.78
CA GLU A 112 21.05 0.24 -15.62
C GLU A 112 22.52 -0.20 -15.55
N ALA A 113 23.05 -0.44 -14.34
CA ALA A 113 24.41 -0.93 -14.16
C ALA A 113 24.66 -2.30 -14.80
N LEU A 114 23.66 -3.17 -14.83
CA LEU A 114 23.75 -4.45 -15.53
C LEU A 114 23.63 -4.31 -17.06
N ASN A 115 23.00 -3.25 -17.54
CA ASN A 115 22.88 -2.93 -18.97
C ASN A 115 24.20 -2.34 -19.52
N GLU A 116 25.03 -1.75 -18.67
CA GLU A 116 26.33 -1.19 -19.05
C GLU A 116 27.42 -2.27 -19.17
N SER A 117 28.56 -1.87 -19.80
CA SER A 117 29.76 -2.70 -19.88
C SER A 117 30.32 -3.02 -18.47
N PRO A 118 30.79 -4.25 -18.19
CA PRO A 118 31.02 -5.38 -19.13
C PRO A 118 29.83 -6.32 -19.31
N ASN A 119 28.71 -6.14 -18.55
CA ASN A 119 27.62 -7.12 -18.54
C ASN A 119 26.78 -7.07 -19.82
N ASN A 120 26.47 -5.88 -20.33
CA ASN A 120 25.71 -5.63 -21.56
C ASN A 120 24.39 -6.45 -21.63
N LEU A 121 23.57 -6.42 -20.55
CA LEU A 121 22.31 -7.11 -20.46
C LEU A 121 21.14 -6.15 -20.71
N ASP A 122 20.48 -6.23 -21.83
CA ASP A 122 19.34 -5.38 -22.17
C ASP A 122 18.03 -5.95 -21.63
N PHE A 123 17.62 -5.49 -20.44
CA PHE A 123 16.37 -5.89 -19.78
C PHE A 123 15.11 -5.38 -20.48
N ASN A 124 15.23 -4.47 -21.47
CA ASN A 124 14.07 -4.08 -22.27
C ASN A 124 13.56 -5.21 -23.19
N ARG A 125 14.35 -6.25 -23.37
CA ARG A 125 14.01 -7.45 -24.13
C ARG A 125 13.22 -8.47 -23.32
N ALA A 126 13.08 -8.32 -22.02
CA ALA A 126 12.28 -9.18 -21.16
C ALA A 126 10.85 -8.63 -21.04
N PRO A 127 9.82 -9.53 -20.92
CA PRO A 127 8.44 -9.12 -20.83
C PRO A 127 8.16 -8.31 -19.55
N LYS A 128 7.43 -7.19 -19.69
CA LYS A 128 7.10 -6.27 -18.60
C LYS A 128 5.62 -6.35 -18.21
N PRO A 129 5.28 -6.09 -16.93
CA PRO A 129 3.90 -6.00 -16.50
C PRO A 129 3.25 -4.72 -17.07
N GLN A 130 2.06 -4.87 -17.68
CA GLN A 130 1.33 -3.76 -18.28
C GLN A 130 0.16 -3.29 -17.42
N ASN A 131 -0.72 -4.22 -17.03
CA ASN A 131 -1.94 -3.89 -16.31
C ASN A 131 -2.17 -4.90 -15.18
N THR A 132 -2.88 -4.46 -14.14
CA THR A 132 -3.31 -5.32 -13.03
C THR A 132 -4.81 -5.16 -12.85
N PHE A 133 -5.53 -6.29 -12.71
CA PHE A 133 -6.97 -6.34 -12.44
C PHE A 133 -7.19 -7.23 -11.24
N LEU A 134 -7.79 -6.69 -10.17
CA LEU A 134 -8.08 -7.46 -8.96
C LEU A 134 -9.49 -7.16 -8.46
N LEU A 135 -10.12 -8.18 -7.90
CA LEU A 135 -11.23 -8.04 -6.97
C LEU A 135 -10.64 -7.91 -5.57
N ASP A 136 -11.11 -6.93 -4.81
CA ASP A 136 -10.53 -6.50 -3.54
C ASP A 136 -11.60 -6.59 -2.44
N TYR A 137 -11.30 -7.29 -1.37
CA TYR A 137 -12.09 -7.33 -0.16
C TYR A 137 -11.35 -6.59 0.95
N ASN A 138 -12.04 -5.66 1.62
CA ASN A 138 -11.45 -4.90 2.72
C ASN A 138 -12.24 -5.15 4.01
N TYR A 139 -11.51 -5.46 5.08
CA TYR A 139 -12.00 -5.56 6.45
C TYR A 139 -11.51 -4.37 7.27
N LYS A 140 -12.43 -3.57 7.80
CA LYS A 140 -12.20 -2.26 8.44
C LYS A 140 -12.52 -2.30 9.95
N PRO A 141 -11.73 -3.01 10.78
CA PRO A 141 -12.06 -3.21 12.21
C PRO A 141 -11.90 -1.94 13.04
N PHE A 142 -11.00 -1.02 12.63
CA PHE A 142 -10.64 0.12 13.43
C PHE A 142 -11.07 1.43 12.75
N TYR A 143 -11.94 2.16 13.44
CA TYR A 143 -12.29 3.53 13.13
C TYR A 143 -11.89 4.41 14.29
N GLY A 144 -11.19 5.51 14.01
CA GLY A 144 -10.66 6.41 15.02
C GLY A 144 -10.73 7.87 14.62
N LYS A 145 -10.18 8.70 15.49
CA LYS A 145 -9.98 10.13 15.25
C LYS A 145 -8.52 10.45 15.53
N LEU A 146 -7.86 11.08 14.58
CA LEU A 146 -6.49 11.56 14.69
C LEU A 146 -6.51 13.08 14.85
N SER A 147 -6.01 13.59 15.94
CA SER A 147 -5.82 15.01 16.15
C SER A 147 -4.40 15.40 15.76
N LEU A 148 -4.25 16.18 14.69
CA LEU A 148 -2.95 16.73 14.28
C LEU A 148 -2.65 18.05 14.97
N THR A 149 -3.67 18.86 15.25
CA THR A 149 -3.56 20.12 15.98
C THR A 149 -4.75 20.28 16.93
N LYS A 150 -4.74 21.29 17.80
CA LYS A 150 -5.88 21.59 18.69
C LYS A 150 -7.20 21.83 17.94
N SER A 151 -7.13 22.27 16.68
CA SER A 151 -8.30 22.61 15.84
C SER A 151 -8.55 21.63 14.69
N SER A 152 -7.62 20.71 14.39
CA SER A 152 -7.72 19.81 13.23
C SER A 152 -7.80 18.35 13.68
N VAL A 153 -8.99 17.78 13.55
CA VAL A 153 -9.28 16.37 13.85
C VAL A 153 -9.72 15.68 12.57
N PHE A 154 -9.00 14.65 12.18
CA PHE A 154 -9.34 13.80 11.03
C PHE A 154 -9.92 12.48 11.53
N ASN A 155 -10.99 12.03 10.87
CA ASN A 155 -11.45 10.67 11.08
C ASN A 155 -10.54 9.73 10.27
N THR A 156 -10.22 8.56 10.83
CA THR A 156 -9.36 7.59 10.18
C THR A 156 -9.94 6.19 10.28
N THR A 157 -9.59 5.33 9.33
CA THR A 157 -9.96 3.91 9.32
C THR A 157 -8.76 3.10 8.92
N ILE A 158 -8.35 2.18 9.79
CA ILE A 158 -7.33 1.17 9.48
C ILE A 158 -8.05 -0.10 9.02
N TYR A 159 -7.53 -0.72 7.98
CA TYR A 159 -8.13 -1.91 7.39
C TYR A 159 -7.09 -2.88 6.86
N GLY A 160 -7.49 -4.14 6.79
CA GLY A 160 -6.80 -5.18 6.05
C GLY A 160 -7.47 -5.40 4.71
N SER A 161 -6.71 -5.75 3.69
CA SER A 161 -7.21 -6.07 2.35
C SER A 161 -6.74 -7.44 1.89
N LEU A 162 -7.62 -8.12 1.14
CA LEU A 162 -7.32 -9.36 0.44
C LEU A 162 -7.85 -9.22 -0.98
N ALA A 163 -7.00 -9.47 -1.98
CA ALA A 163 -7.39 -9.31 -3.36
C ALA A 163 -6.96 -10.51 -4.20
N ALA A 164 -7.72 -10.79 -5.26
CA ALA A 164 -7.41 -11.84 -6.21
C ALA A 164 -7.78 -11.40 -7.63
N GLY A 165 -6.99 -11.83 -8.61
CA GLY A 165 -7.21 -11.49 -10.02
C GLY A 165 -6.04 -11.85 -10.90
N ALA A 166 -5.63 -10.93 -11.78
CA ALA A 166 -4.58 -11.18 -12.75
C ALA A 166 -3.70 -9.95 -13.01
N ILE A 167 -2.44 -10.20 -13.27
CA ILE A 167 -1.48 -9.22 -13.79
C ILE A 167 -1.18 -9.58 -15.24
N LYS A 168 -1.46 -8.65 -16.14
CA LYS A 168 -1.18 -8.78 -17.57
C LYS A 168 0.24 -8.30 -17.86
N TYR A 169 1.04 -9.19 -18.40
CA TYR A 169 2.32 -8.91 -19.04
C TYR A 169 2.12 -8.71 -20.55
N GLU A 170 3.16 -8.35 -21.27
CA GLU A 170 3.11 -8.09 -22.71
C GLU A 170 2.58 -9.27 -23.52
N HIS A 171 2.84 -10.51 -23.10
CA HIS A 171 2.49 -11.73 -23.82
C HIS A 171 1.40 -12.58 -23.15
N LYS A 172 1.27 -12.49 -21.81
CA LYS A 172 0.42 -13.42 -21.04
C LYS A 172 -0.14 -12.75 -19.79
N SER A 173 -1.27 -13.24 -19.31
CA SER A 173 -1.84 -12.85 -18.02
C SER A 173 -1.57 -13.92 -16.98
N TYR A 174 -1.11 -13.51 -15.79
CA TYR A 174 -0.81 -14.41 -14.70
C TYR A 174 -1.79 -14.18 -13.56
N PRO A 175 -2.27 -15.26 -12.92
CA PRO A 175 -3.08 -15.15 -11.72
C PRO A 175 -2.26 -14.47 -10.61
N ALA A 176 -2.91 -13.64 -9.83
CA ALA A 176 -2.30 -12.90 -8.75
C ALA A 176 -3.22 -12.86 -7.54
N ILE A 177 -2.62 -12.95 -6.37
CA ILE A 177 -3.26 -12.65 -5.10
C ILE A 177 -2.50 -11.53 -4.42
N ALA A 178 -3.20 -10.74 -3.61
CA ALA A 178 -2.55 -9.69 -2.82
C ALA A 178 -3.16 -9.64 -1.42
N ILE A 179 -2.31 -9.36 -0.45
CA ILE A 179 -2.71 -9.06 0.93
C ILE A 179 -2.13 -7.71 1.30
N GLY A 180 -2.87 -6.90 2.03
CA GLY A 180 -2.39 -5.57 2.38
C GLY A 180 -2.99 -5.05 3.68
N VAL A 181 -2.38 -3.97 4.13
CA VAL A 181 -2.89 -3.13 5.20
C VAL A 181 -2.92 -1.69 4.70
N GLY A 182 -3.95 -0.97 5.10
CA GLY A 182 -4.11 0.41 4.67
C GLY A 182 -4.72 1.28 5.76
N GLU A 183 -4.52 2.57 5.59
CA GLU A 183 -5.14 3.59 6.40
C GLU A 183 -5.82 4.61 5.50
N ARG A 184 -7.05 4.99 5.87
CA ARG A 184 -7.84 5.99 5.18
C ARG A 184 -8.06 7.18 6.11
N PHE A 185 -7.70 8.37 5.64
CA PHE A 185 -7.88 9.65 6.33
C PHE A 185 -9.01 10.42 5.67
N TYR A 186 -10.06 10.72 6.40
CA TYR A 186 -11.21 11.44 5.87
C TYR A 186 -11.03 12.95 6.10
N PHE A 187 -10.96 13.71 5.01
CA PHE A 187 -10.96 15.17 5.06
C PHE A 187 -12.36 15.73 5.36
N ASN A 188 -13.37 15.04 4.81
CA ASN A 188 -14.79 15.33 5.07
C ASN A 188 -15.61 14.04 4.93
N LYS A 189 -16.95 14.14 4.89
CA LYS A 189 -17.85 12.98 4.79
C LYS A 189 -17.75 12.22 3.45
N SER A 190 -17.15 12.82 2.43
CA SER A 190 -17.07 12.24 1.08
C SER A 190 -15.64 12.07 0.58
N LEU A 191 -14.72 12.97 0.90
CA LEU A 191 -13.34 12.92 0.38
C LEU A 191 -12.39 12.32 1.41
N SER A 192 -11.55 11.39 0.96
CA SER A 192 -10.53 10.74 1.79
C SER A 192 -9.23 10.51 1.04
N LEU A 193 -8.13 10.54 1.78
CA LEU A 193 -6.81 10.05 1.36
C LEU A 193 -6.67 8.60 1.83
N LYS A 194 -6.15 7.75 0.97
CA LYS A 194 -5.89 6.33 1.22
C LYS A 194 -4.41 6.05 1.06
N VAL A 195 -3.82 5.34 2.00
CA VAL A 195 -2.43 4.87 1.95
C VAL A 195 -2.43 3.38 2.23
N ASP A 196 -1.90 2.58 1.30
CA ASP A 196 -1.86 1.12 1.37
C ASP A 196 -0.45 0.61 1.21
N LEU A 197 -0.14 -0.45 1.94
CA LEU A 197 1.00 -1.31 1.71
C LEU A 197 0.48 -2.70 1.34
N ARG A 198 0.76 -3.15 0.10
CA ARG A 198 0.25 -4.44 -0.42
C ARG A 198 1.38 -5.34 -0.85
N LEU A 199 1.32 -6.59 -0.43
CA LEU A 199 2.16 -7.68 -0.89
C LEU A 199 1.40 -8.50 -1.93
N PHE A 200 1.93 -8.56 -3.15
CA PHE A 200 1.42 -9.35 -4.26
C PHE A 200 2.20 -10.65 -4.36
N ALA A 201 1.50 -11.75 -4.59
CA ALA A 201 2.08 -13.03 -4.98
C ALA A 201 1.50 -13.42 -6.35
N HIS A 202 2.34 -13.56 -7.34
CA HIS A 202 1.96 -13.91 -8.71
C HIS A 202 3.07 -14.65 -9.44
N GLN A 203 2.72 -15.37 -10.47
CA GLN A 203 3.73 -15.88 -11.40
C GLN A 203 4.24 -14.73 -12.28
N ALA A 204 5.54 -14.73 -12.53
CA ALA A 204 6.20 -13.73 -13.38
C ALA A 204 7.34 -14.36 -14.17
N PRO A 205 7.59 -13.89 -15.41
CA PRO A 205 8.76 -14.31 -16.16
C PRO A 205 10.05 -13.84 -15.45
N ILE A 206 11.04 -14.72 -15.42
CA ILE A 206 12.36 -14.42 -14.86
C ILE A 206 13.14 -13.61 -15.90
N PRO A 207 13.48 -12.33 -15.64
CA PRO A 207 14.18 -11.50 -16.60
C PRO A 207 15.65 -11.92 -16.84
N PHE A 208 16.21 -12.79 -15.99
CA PHE A 208 17.62 -13.16 -16.01
C PHE A 208 17.90 -14.36 -16.94
N LYS A 209 17.75 -14.16 -18.24
CA LYS A 209 18.19 -15.13 -19.26
C LYS A 209 19.35 -14.52 -20.05
N ALA A 210 20.57 -14.62 -19.50
CA ALA A 210 21.74 -13.88 -19.97
C ALA A 210 21.96 -13.93 -21.48
N ASN A 211 21.80 -15.10 -22.11
CA ASN A 211 21.97 -15.23 -23.57
C ASN A 211 20.88 -14.50 -24.36
N ALA A 212 19.64 -14.46 -23.85
CA ALA A 212 18.52 -13.78 -24.49
C ALA A 212 18.59 -12.26 -24.35
N LEU A 213 19.19 -11.78 -23.27
CA LEU A 213 19.31 -10.35 -22.96
C LEU A 213 20.49 -9.67 -23.66
N ARG A 214 21.43 -10.41 -24.25
CA ARG A 214 22.59 -9.81 -24.95
C ARG A 214 22.15 -9.16 -26.26
N PRO A 215 22.49 -7.88 -26.54
CA PRO A 215 22.06 -7.16 -27.74
C PRO A 215 22.46 -7.84 -29.07
N ASN A 216 23.58 -8.55 -29.08
CA ASN A 216 24.10 -9.23 -30.28
C ASN A 216 23.37 -10.55 -30.61
N ASN A 217 22.52 -11.05 -29.70
CA ASN A 217 21.75 -12.26 -29.93
C ASN A 217 20.39 -11.96 -30.56
N PRO A 218 19.74 -12.91 -31.24
CA PRO A 218 18.38 -12.75 -31.73
C PRO A 218 17.42 -12.31 -30.61
N ILE A 219 16.41 -11.52 -30.96
CA ILE A 219 15.36 -11.10 -29.99
C ILE A 219 14.66 -12.36 -29.49
N PRO A 220 14.62 -12.60 -28.16
CA PRO A 220 13.98 -13.79 -27.61
C PRO A 220 12.46 -13.72 -27.80
N SER A 221 11.82 -14.87 -28.03
CA SER A 221 10.37 -14.97 -27.84
C SER A 221 10.04 -14.79 -26.36
N PHE A 222 8.99 -14.06 -26.06
CA PHE A 222 8.54 -13.84 -24.66
C PHE A 222 8.17 -15.14 -23.96
N ASP A 223 7.67 -16.15 -24.69
CA ASP A 223 7.37 -17.49 -24.16
C ASP A 223 8.62 -18.31 -23.81
N SER A 224 9.80 -17.83 -24.19
CA SER A 224 11.07 -18.51 -23.89
C SER A 224 11.61 -18.23 -22.49
N PHE A 225 11.02 -17.28 -21.76
CA PHE A 225 11.42 -16.95 -20.40
C PHE A 225 10.81 -17.92 -19.40
N ASP A 226 11.62 -18.41 -18.46
CA ASP A 226 11.14 -19.23 -17.36
C ASP A 226 10.25 -18.43 -16.44
N GLU A 227 9.25 -19.08 -15.85
CA GLU A 227 8.29 -18.45 -14.95
C GLU A 227 8.55 -18.89 -13.51
N ARG A 228 8.37 -17.97 -12.56
CA ARG A 228 8.44 -18.29 -11.11
C ARG A 228 7.40 -17.54 -10.32
N LEU A 229 7.08 -18.06 -9.15
CA LEU A 229 6.33 -17.34 -8.14
C LEU A 229 7.17 -16.15 -7.64
N THR A 230 6.63 -14.96 -7.76
CA THR A 230 7.30 -13.71 -7.41
C THR A 230 6.45 -12.95 -6.40
N PHE A 231 7.13 -12.32 -5.44
CA PHE A 231 6.51 -11.47 -4.43
C PHE A 231 6.92 -10.02 -4.69
N THR A 232 5.93 -9.13 -4.82
CA THR A 232 6.18 -7.69 -4.99
C THR A 232 5.41 -6.90 -3.95
N THR A 233 6.09 -5.98 -3.28
CA THR A 233 5.48 -5.07 -2.31
C THR A 233 5.24 -3.73 -2.99
N ASN A 234 4.01 -3.22 -2.90
CA ASN A 234 3.65 -1.91 -3.42
C ASN A 234 3.26 -0.97 -2.29
N LEU A 235 3.70 0.27 -2.39
CA LEU A 235 3.16 1.40 -1.63
C LEU A 235 2.21 2.15 -2.54
N GLU A 236 0.98 2.35 -2.10
CA GLU A 236 -0.11 2.97 -2.86
C GLU A 236 -0.63 4.19 -2.11
N ILE A 237 -0.82 5.31 -2.82
CA ILE A 237 -1.39 6.54 -2.25
C ILE A 237 -2.45 7.04 -3.22
N GLY A 238 -3.66 7.29 -2.71
CA GLY A 238 -4.78 7.70 -3.55
C GLY A 238 -5.79 8.58 -2.85
N LEU A 239 -6.61 9.22 -3.68
CA LEU A 239 -7.75 10.01 -3.27
C LEU A 239 -9.03 9.28 -3.64
N ASN A 240 -9.94 9.16 -2.69
CA ASN A 240 -11.22 8.48 -2.86
C ASN A 240 -12.36 9.43 -2.55
N TYR A 241 -13.41 9.34 -3.36
CA TYR A 241 -14.67 10.04 -3.15
C TYR A 241 -15.79 9.04 -2.85
N LEU A 242 -16.49 9.26 -1.75
CA LEU A 242 -17.59 8.45 -1.23
C LEU A 242 -18.93 9.11 -1.64
N PHE A 243 -19.73 8.39 -2.43
CA PHE A 243 -21.03 8.82 -2.95
C PHE A 243 -22.17 8.51 -2.00
#